data_68aa672991aec6edf839fa99e6545ae8
#
_entry.id   68aa672991aec6edf839fa99e6545ae8
#
_cell.length_a   1.000
_cell.length_b   1.000
_cell.length_c   1.000
_cell.angle_alpha   90.00
_cell.angle_beta   90.00
_cell.angle_gamma   90.00
#
_symmetry.space_group_name_H-M   'P 1'
#
loop_
_entity.id
_entity.type
_entity.pdbx_description
1 polymer ?
#
loop_
_entity_poly.entity_id
_entity_poly.type
_entity_poly.pdbx_seq_one_letter_code
_entity_poly.pdbx_strand_id
1 'polypeptide(L)'
;MQLQLQTWVEVEAYLRSSRGIILPIGSTEQHGPIGLIGTDAICAEVIARGVGEAAGALVAPTIAVGMAQHHLGFAGSMTLRPSTLIAVLRDMVESLVGHGFERFYFINGHGGNIATVTAAFSEIYAARSLPAGANVQPVVKCRLRNWWQNREVLQLAKELYGDAEGSHATPSEVAVTQFAYPDAIKSAPFDPPVAPSGEYTDAADYRRNFPDGRIGSNPGLATPEAGRRLYDAAVAALTKDYLSWVFGSRALPEMNNGIAVNCSSFPRKLVKNTDVREVVTAATAGV
;
A
#
# COMPACT_ATOMS: atom_id res chain seq x y z
N MET A 1 8.95 8.51 -5.81
CA MET A 1 8.78 8.61 -7.30
C MET A 1 7.72 7.61 -7.76
N GLN A 2 6.81 7.96 -8.66
CA GLN A 2 5.78 7.05 -9.19
C GLN A 2 6.29 6.40 -10.49
N LEU A 3 6.29 5.07 -10.58
CA LEU A 3 6.81 4.31 -11.73
C LEU A 3 6.15 4.73 -13.06
N GLN A 4 4.83 4.88 -13.07
CA GLN A 4 4.06 5.26 -14.27
C GLN A 4 4.32 6.69 -14.77
N LEU A 5 5.07 7.48 -14.02
CA LEU A 5 5.50 8.84 -14.40
C LEU A 5 6.99 8.88 -14.75
N GLN A 6 7.67 7.73 -14.82
CA GLN A 6 9.07 7.63 -15.22
C GLN A 6 9.17 7.09 -16.64
N THR A 7 10.22 7.46 -17.33
CA THR A 7 10.65 6.80 -18.56
C THR A 7 11.44 5.54 -18.23
N TRP A 8 11.54 4.60 -19.17
CA TRP A 8 12.35 3.40 -18.97
C TRP A 8 13.83 3.72 -18.67
N VAL A 9 14.38 4.80 -19.24
CA VAL A 9 15.74 5.29 -18.98
C VAL A 9 15.92 5.70 -17.52
N GLU A 10 14.94 6.40 -16.93
CA GLU A 10 14.96 6.79 -15.53
C GLU A 10 14.85 5.58 -14.59
N VAL A 11 14.07 4.56 -14.98
CA VAL A 11 13.99 3.30 -14.23
C VAL A 11 15.32 2.55 -14.26
N GLU A 12 16.01 2.46 -15.39
CA GLU A 12 17.35 1.88 -15.47
C GLU A 12 18.37 2.67 -14.63
N ALA A 13 18.28 4.00 -14.62
CA ALA A 13 19.11 4.83 -13.76
C ALA A 13 18.86 4.55 -12.26
N TYR A 14 17.59 4.41 -11.85
CA TYR A 14 17.23 4.03 -10.50
C TYR A 14 17.79 2.67 -10.10
N LEU A 15 17.72 1.67 -10.98
CA LEU A 15 18.18 0.29 -10.72
C LEU A 15 19.69 0.19 -10.49
N ARG A 16 20.48 1.21 -10.86
CA ARG A 16 21.92 1.28 -10.53
C ARG A 16 22.18 1.53 -9.04
N SER A 17 21.22 2.11 -8.31
CA SER A 17 21.36 2.49 -6.89
C SER A 17 20.43 1.73 -5.96
N SER A 18 19.27 1.26 -6.43
CA SER A 18 18.30 0.53 -5.62
C SER A 18 17.58 -0.53 -6.45
N ARG A 19 17.37 -1.69 -5.86
CA ARG A 19 16.59 -2.80 -6.43
C ARG A 19 15.26 -3.01 -5.72
N GLY A 20 14.82 -2.02 -4.92
CA GLY A 20 13.57 -2.04 -4.18
C GLY A 20 12.47 -1.28 -4.91
N ILE A 21 11.23 -1.77 -4.78
CA ILE A 21 10.02 -1.08 -5.26
C ILE A 21 8.89 -1.25 -4.26
N ILE A 22 8.07 -0.21 -4.13
CA ILE A 22 6.87 -0.22 -3.27
C ILE A 22 5.65 -0.50 -4.15
N LEU A 23 4.80 -1.46 -3.73
CA LEU A 23 3.56 -1.81 -4.43
C LEU A 23 2.38 -1.54 -3.48
N PRO A 24 1.61 -0.46 -3.70
CA PRO A 24 0.37 -0.25 -2.98
C PRO A 24 -0.69 -1.24 -3.46
N ILE A 25 -1.40 -1.85 -2.50
CA ILE A 25 -2.51 -2.76 -2.75
C ILE A 25 -3.65 -2.48 -1.78
N GLY A 26 -4.86 -2.34 -2.29
CA GLY A 26 -6.07 -2.12 -1.50
C GLY A 26 -7.25 -2.88 -2.06
N SER A 27 -8.42 -2.30 -1.94
CA SER A 27 -9.66 -2.83 -2.47
C SER A 27 -10.58 -1.68 -2.92
N THR A 28 -11.54 -2.00 -3.76
CA THR A 28 -12.66 -1.13 -4.12
C THR A 28 -13.92 -1.79 -3.59
N GLU A 29 -14.35 -1.37 -2.41
CA GLU A 29 -15.45 -1.95 -1.65
C GLU A 29 -16.15 -0.92 -0.78
N GLN A 30 -17.37 -1.22 -0.34
CA GLN A 30 -18.14 -0.36 0.53
C GLN A 30 -17.40 -0.09 1.85
N HIS A 31 -17.51 1.13 2.39
CA HIS A 31 -16.99 1.56 3.69
C HIS A 31 -18.06 2.31 4.49
N GLY A 32 -19.20 1.66 4.69
CA GLY A 32 -20.35 2.29 5.33
C GLY A 32 -20.93 3.46 4.52
N PRO A 33 -21.87 4.22 5.10
CA PRO A 33 -22.60 5.25 4.36
C PRO A 33 -21.78 6.48 3.95
N ILE A 34 -20.62 6.72 4.57
CA ILE A 34 -19.79 7.92 4.32
C ILE A 34 -18.37 7.63 3.84
N GLY A 35 -17.87 6.40 4.04
CA GLY A 35 -16.57 6.01 3.52
C GLY A 35 -16.59 5.90 1.99
N LEU A 36 -15.52 6.35 1.35
CA LEU A 36 -15.38 6.24 -0.11
C LEU A 36 -15.22 4.78 -0.50
N ILE A 37 -15.80 4.39 -1.63
CA ILE A 37 -15.73 2.99 -2.08
C ILE A 37 -14.30 2.51 -2.40
N GLY A 38 -13.39 3.43 -2.65
CA GLY A 38 -11.97 3.16 -2.86
C GLY A 38 -11.10 3.39 -1.62
N THR A 39 -11.66 3.44 -0.41
CA THR A 39 -10.93 3.80 0.83
C THR A 39 -9.63 3.03 0.98
N ASP A 40 -9.65 1.72 0.86
CA ASP A 40 -8.46 0.86 1.00
C ASP A 40 -7.37 1.17 -0.03
N ALA A 41 -7.78 1.31 -1.29
CA ALA A 41 -6.85 1.63 -2.37
C ALA A 41 -6.26 3.04 -2.20
N ILE A 42 -7.09 4.01 -1.79
CA ILE A 42 -6.66 5.39 -1.52
C ILE A 42 -5.65 5.43 -0.37
N CYS A 43 -5.96 4.79 0.77
CA CYS A 43 -5.06 4.73 1.91
C CYS A 43 -3.71 4.12 1.54
N ALA A 44 -3.73 2.96 0.86
CA ALA A 44 -2.51 2.30 0.40
C ALA A 44 -1.69 3.20 -0.55
N GLU A 45 -2.36 3.86 -1.50
CA GLU A 45 -1.74 4.71 -2.51
C GLU A 45 -1.07 5.94 -1.91
N VAL A 46 -1.82 6.73 -1.12
CA VAL A 46 -1.29 7.99 -0.60
C VAL A 46 -0.15 7.76 0.39
N ILE A 47 -0.25 6.73 1.23
CA ILE A 47 0.81 6.34 2.17
C ILE A 47 2.02 5.81 1.40
N ALA A 48 1.84 4.95 0.39
CA ALA A 48 2.95 4.44 -0.42
C ALA A 48 3.68 5.57 -1.16
N ARG A 49 2.97 6.57 -1.67
CA ARG A 49 3.57 7.77 -2.27
C ARG A 49 4.40 8.55 -1.26
N GLY A 50 3.89 8.77 -0.06
CA GLY A 50 4.62 9.43 1.02
C GLY A 50 5.89 8.66 1.41
N VAL A 51 5.79 7.34 1.57
CA VAL A 51 6.97 6.48 1.83
C VAL A 51 7.96 6.53 0.67
N GLY A 52 7.47 6.45 -0.57
CA GLY A 52 8.31 6.51 -1.77
C GLY A 52 9.04 7.85 -1.92
N GLU A 53 8.39 8.96 -1.56
CA GLU A 53 8.99 10.29 -1.53
C GLU A 53 10.05 10.39 -0.43
N ALA A 54 9.73 9.98 0.79
CA ALA A 54 10.63 10.02 1.93
C ALA A 54 11.85 9.09 1.79
N ALA A 55 11.68 7.92 1.17
CA ALA A 55 12.75 6.93 0.97
C ALA A 55 13.51 7.09 -0.37
N GLY A 56 13.10 8.00 -1.26
CA GLY A 56 13.64 8.06 -2.62
C GLY A 56 13.33 6.80 -3.46
N ALA A 57 12.23 6.09 -3.14
CA ALA A 57 11.88 4.81 -3.75
C ALA A 57 10.86 4.95 -4.88
N LEU A 58 10.93 4.03 -5.86
CA LEU A 58 9.87 3.88 -6.86
C LEU A 58 8.62 3.25 -6.24
N VAL A 59 7.46 3.79 -6.63
CA VAL A 59 6.13 3.29 -6.25
C VAL A 59 5.41 2.83 -7.51
N ALA A 60 5.04 1.57 -7.56
CA ALA A 60 4.27 0.97 -8.66
C ALA A 60 2.83 1.52 -8.71
N PRO A 61 2.11 1.37 -9.83
CA PRO A 61 0.68 1.64 -9.90
C PRO A 61 -0.09 0.85 -8.82
N THR A 62 -1.12 1.49 -8.24
CA THR A 62 -1.92 0.89 -7.17
C THR A 62 -2.76 -0.27 -7.69
N ILE A 63 -2.72 -1.40 -6.99
CA ILE A 63 -3.62 -2.53 -7.20
C ILE A 63 -4.90 -2.24 -6.42
N ALA A 64 -5.90 -1.67 -7.12
CA ALA A 64 -7.09 -1.10 -6.49
C ALA A 64 -8.26 -2.10 -6.33
N VAL A 65 -8.14 -3.33 -6.83
CA VAL A 65 -9.15 -4.37 -6.69
C VAL A 65 -8.52 -5.58 -6.02
N GLY A 66 -9.01 -5.92 -4.84
CA GLY A 66 -8.50 -7.00 -3.99
C GLY A 66 -9.55 -8.06 -3.68
N MET A 67 -9.52 -8.56 -2.45
CA MET A 67 -10.35 -9.65 -1.92
C MET A 67 -11.57 -9.14 -1.17
N ALA A 68 -12.63 -8.75 -1.88
CA ALA A 68 -13.83 -8.10 -1.33
C ALA A 68 -15.14 -8.87 -1.59
N GLN A 69 -15.09 -10.20 -1.71
CA GLN A 69 -16.26 -11.01 -2.06
C GLN A 69 -17.43 -10.85 -1.07
N HIS A 70 -17.12 -10.64 0.22
CA HIS A 70 -18.13 -10.44 1.26
C HIS A 70 -18.80 -9.06 1.19
N HIS A 71 -18.24 -8.10 0.45
CA HIS A 71 -18.83 -6.78 0.23
C HIS A 71 -19.70 -6.67 -1.02
N LEU A 72 -19.84 -7.74 -1.83
CA LEU A 72 -20.61 -7.72 -3.08
C LEU A 72 -22.11 -7.50 -2.90
N GLY A 73 -22.63 -7.59 -1.68
CA GLY A 73 -24.00 -7.18 -1.33
C GLY A 73 -24.23 -5.67 -1.39
N PHE A 74 -23.19 -4.85 -1.68
CA PHE A 74 -23.25 -3.39 -1.75
C PHE A 74 -22.81 -2.92 -3.14
N ALA A 75 -23.60 -2.03 -3.72
CA ALA A 75 -23.37 -1.53 -5.07
C ALA A 75 -21.98 -0.86 -5.21
N GLY A 76 -21.28 -1.16 -6.29
CA GLY A 76 -19.97 -0.61 -6.63
C GLY A 76 -18.79 -1.38 -6.06
N SER A 77 -18.99 -2.31 -5.11
CA SER A 77 -17.91 -3.20 -4.64
C SER A 77 -17.46 -4.14 -5.74
N MET A 78 -16.16 -4.32 -5.88
CA MET A 78 -15.52 -5.22 -6.85
C MET A 78 -14.57 -6.16 -6.14
N THR A 79 -14.44 -7.40 -6.66
CA THR A 79 -13.51 -8.39 -6.10
C THR A 79 -12.83 -9.19 -7.18
N LEU A 80 -11.62 -9.64 -6.92
CA LEU A 80 -10.98 -10.72 -7.64
C LEU A 80 -11.19 -12.05 -6.90
N ARG A 81 -11.04 -13.16 -7.62
CA ARG A 81 -10.88 -14.48 -6.97
C ARG A 81 -9.46 -14.58 -6.39
N PRO A 82 -9.22 -15.34 -5.31
CA PRO A 82 -7.89 -15.54 -4.76
C PRO A 82 -6.87 -15.98 -5.83
N SER A 83 -7.24 -16.95 -6.67
CA SER A 83 -6.38 -17.44 -7.77
C SER A 83 -6.04 -16.35 -8.79
N THR A 84 -6.98 -15.45 -9.09
CA THR A 84 -6.75 -14.33 -10.01
C THR A 84 -5.80 -13.31 -9.39
N LEU A 85 -6.01 -12.93 -8.12
CA LEU A 85 -5.12 -11.99 -7.44
C LEU A 85 -3.71 -12.56 -7.31
N ILE A 86 -3.56 -13.85 -6.96
CA ILE A 86 -2.25 -14.53 -6.93
C ILE A 86 -1.56 -14.44 -8.29
N ALA A 87 -2.28 -14.72 -9.38
CA ALA A 87 -1.72 -14.65 -10.74
C ALA A 87 -1.28 -13.23 -11.10
N VAL A 88 -2.11 -12.22 -10.82
CA VAL A 88 -1.78 -10.79 -11.06
C VAL A 88 -0.51 -10.39 -10.30
N LEU A 89 -0.44 -10.71 -9.00
CA LEU A 89 0.72 -10.35 -8.17
C LEU A 89 2.00 -11.05 -8.64
N ARG A 90 1.89 -12.33 -8.99
CA ARG A 90 3.02 -13.08 -9.54
C ARG A 90 3.51 -12.45 -10.83
N ASP A 91 2.62 -12.18 -11.79
CA ASP A 91 3.00 -11.67 -13.11
C ASP A 91 3.60 -10.25 -13.01
N MET A 92 3.10 -9.40 -12.10
CA MET A 92 3.68 -8.09 -11.82
C MET A 92 5.09 -8.20 -11.23
N VAL A 93 5.28 -9.08 -10.24
CA VAL A 93 6.60 -9.28 -9.62
C VAL A 93 7.58 -9.86 -10.62
N GLU A 94 7.21 -10.91 -11.37
CA GLU A 94 8.11 -11.54 -12.34
C GLU A 94 8.51 -10.60 -13.47
N SER A 95 7.60 -9.74 -13.95
CA SER A 95 7.92 -8.72 -14.94
C SER A 95 8.99 -7.75 -14.43
N LEU A 96 8.88 -7.31 -13.19
CA LEU A 96 9.84 -6.39 -12.58
C LEU A 96 11.17 -7.08 -12.24
N VAL A 97 11.13 -8.36 -11.86
CA VAL A 97 12.35 -9.18 -11.67
C VAL A 97 13.14 -9.28 -12.94
N GLY A 98 12.48 -9.45 -14.09
CA GLY A 98 13.12 -9.46 -15.41
C GLY A 98 13.93 -8.19 -15.72
N HIS A 99 13.59 -7.06 -15.07
CA HIS A 99 14.30 -5.79 -15.21
C HIS A 99 15.32 -5.51 -14.09
N GLY A 100 15.46 -6.41 -13.11
CA GLY A 100 16.48 -6.30 -12.05
C GLY A 100 15.97 -5.85 -10.68
N PHE A 101 14.66 -5.73 -10.48
CA PHE A 101 14.11 -5.55 -9.14
C PHE A 101 14.23 -6.83 -8.32
N GLU A 102 14.53 -6.70 -7.02
CA GLU A 102 14.75 -7.85 -6.10
C GLU A 102 13.94 -7.73 -4.80
N ARG A 103 13.47 -6.54 -4.44
CA ARG A 103 12.82 -6.24 -3.17
C ARG A 103 11.45 -5.61 -3.43
N PHE A 104 10.39 -6.36 -3.13
CA PHE A 104 9.00 -6.00 -3.40
C PHE A 104 8.28 -5.73 -2.07
N TYR A 105 8.08 -4.44 -1.76
CA TYR A 105 7.50 -3.99 -0.51
C TYR A 105 6.04 -3.60 -0.72
N PHE A 106 5.11 -4.46 -0.29
CA PHE A 106 3.69 -4.23 -0.43
C PHE A 106 3.16 -3.41 0.74
N ILE A 107 2.54 -2.27 0.46
CA ILE A 107 1.76 -1.48 1.43
C ILE A 107 0.30 -1.78 1.19
N ASN A 108 -0.32 -2.47 2.14
CA ASN A 108 -1.69 -2.95 2.05
C ASN A 108 -2.64 -2.02 2.78
N GLY A 109 -3.78 -1.73 2.15
CA GLY A 109 -4.89 -0.97 2.72
C GLY A 109 -6.08 -1.83 3.15
N HIS A 110 -6.11 -3.14 2.85
CA HIS A 110 -7.28 -4.00 3.03
C HIS A 110 -6.97 -5.31 3.76
N GLY A 111 -7.69 -5.57 4.85
CA GLY A 111 -7.50 -6.78 5.67
C GLY A 111 -7.73 -8.08 4.89
N GLY A 112 -8.72 -8.12 4.01
CA GLY A 112 -9.06 -9.28 3.19
C GLY A 112 -7.96 -9.74 2.23
N ASN A 113 -7.01 -8.86 1.90
CA ASN A 113 -5.89 -9.18 1.01
C ASN A 113 -4.81 -10.04 1.67
N ILE A 114 -4.66 -10.00 3.00
CA ILE A 114 -3.48 -10.50 3.72
C ILE A 114 -3.16 -11.96 3.38
N ALA A 115 -4.16 -12.84 3.50
CA ALA A 115 -3.98 -14.27 3.25
C ALA A 115 -3.58 -14.55 1.78
N THR A 116 -4.25 -13.90 0.83
CA THR A 116 -4.04 -14.11 -0.60
C THR A 116 -2.70 -13.54 -1.06
N VAL A 117 -2.29 -12.37 -0.59
CA VAL A 117 -0.97 -11.78 -0.87
C VAL A 117 0.15 -12.65 -0.31
N THR A 118 -0.04 -13.19 0.90
CA THR A 118 0.94 -14.13 1.49
C THR A 118 1.05 -15.42 0.68
N ALA A 119 -0.07 -15.95 0.19
CA ALA A 119 -0.08 -17.10 -0.71
C ALA A 119 0.62 -16.80 -2.05
N ALA A 120 0.43 -15.59 -2.60
CA ALA A 120 1.13 -15.16 -3.81
C ALA A 120 2.66 -15.13 -3.61
N PHE A 121 3.15 -14.70 -2.43
CA PHE A 121 4.59 -14.77 -2.14
C PHE A 121 5.10 -16.20 -2.14
N SER A 122 4.32 -17.13 -1.56
CA SER A 122 4.66 -18.56 -1.58
C SER A 122 4.73 -19.11 -3.01
N GLU A 123 3.81 -18.71 -3.87
CA GLU A 123 3.79 -19.10 -5.29
C GLU A 123 5.04 -18.57 -6.04
N ILE A 124 5.39 -17.28 -5.83
CA ILE A 124 6.61 -16.66 -6.38
C ILE A 124 7.87 -17.41 -5.94
N TYR A 125 7.95 -17.81 -4.67
CA TYR A 125 9.10 -18.55 -4.14
C TYR A 125 9.13 -20.00 -4.61
N ALA A 126 7.96 -20.66 -4.75
CA ALA A 126 7.86 -22.01 -5.29
C ALA A 126 8.35 -22.12 -6.73
N ALA A 127 7.99 -21.14 -7.57
CA ALA A 127 8.46 -21.08 -8.95
C ALA A 127 10.00 -21.04 -9.08
N ARG A 128 10.69 -20.55 -8.04
CA ARG A 128 12.17 -20.49 -7.97
C ARG A 128 12.82 -21.67 -7.29
N SER A 129 12.06 -22.42 -6.49
CA SER A 129 12.59 -23.49 -5.64
C SER A 129 12.34 -24.89 -6.21
N LEU A 130 11.24 -25.09 -6.95
CA LEU A 130 10.82 -26.40 -7.45
C LEU A 130 11.64 -26.92 -8.63
N PRO A 131 12.16 -26.08 -9.59
CA PRO A 131 12.98 -26.60 -10.66
C PRO A 131 14.26 -27.26 -10.14
N ALA A 132 14.57 -28.49 -10.62
CA ALA A 132 15.78 -29.20 -10.23
C ALA A 132 17.04 -28.39 -10.60
N GLY A 133 17.96 -28.23 -9.64
CA GLY A 133 19.19 -27.45 -9.82
C GLY A 133 19.01 -25.95 -9.74
N ALA A 134 17.87 -25.47 -9.21
CA ALA A 134 17.50 -24.06 -9.15
C ALA A 134 18.42 -23.27 -8.21
N ASN A 135 19.55 -22.80 -8.75
CA ASN A 135 20.23 -21.59 -8.28
C ASN A 135 19.67 -20.41 -9.06
N VAL A 136 18.36 -20.18 -8.95
CA VAL A 136 17.70 -19.10 -9.70
C VAL A 136 18.06 -17.76 -9.08
N GLN A 137 18.91 -17.02 -9.75
CA GLN A 137 19.21 -15.62 -9.45
C GLN A 137 18.32 -14.72 -10.32
N PRO A 138 17.90 -13.56 -9.85
CA PRO A 138 18.20 -12.92 -8.55
C PRO A 138 17.37 -13.47 -7.39
N VAL A 139 17.86 -13.24 -6.15
CA VAL A 139 17.11 -13.59 -4.93
C VAL A 139 15.99 -12.59 -4.71
N VAL A 140 14.77 -13.00 -5.02
CA VAL A 140 13.56 -12.19 -4.82
C VAL A 140 13.09 -12.25 -3.37
N LYS A 141 12.76 -11.10 -2.80
CA LYS A 141 12.15 -10.98 -1.47
C LYS A 141 10.91 -10.10 -1.55
N CYS A 142 9.80 -10.60 -1.01
CA CYS A 142 8.55 -9.87 -0.88
C CYS A 142 8.29 -9.61 0.61
N ARG A 143 7.72 -8.44 0.92
CA ARG A 143 7.30 -8.08 2.27
C ARG A 143 5.94 -7.39 2.20
N LEU A 144 4.99 -7.80 3.06
CA LEU A 144 3.70 -7.17 3.24
C LEU A 144 3.70 -6.34 4.51
N ARG A 145 3.19 -5.12 4.44
CA ARG A 145 2.89 -4.26 5.57
C ARG A 145 1.51 -3.67 5.45
N ASN A 146 0.70 -3.85 6.47
CA ASN A 146 -0.59 -3.19 6.59
C ASN A 146 -0.34 -1.82 7.22
N TRP A 147 -0.77 -0.74 6.57
CA TRP A 147 -0.43 0.61 7.00
C TRP A 147 -0.90 0.92 8.42
N TRP A 148 -2.00 0.30 8.85
CA TRP A 148 -2.62 0.51 10.17
C TRP A 148 -1.99 -0.34 11.30
N GLN A 149 -1.16 -1.35 10.99
CA GLN A 149 -0.67 -2.33 11.99
C GLN A 149 0.68 -1.98 12.61
N ASN A 150 1.27 -0.82 12.30
CA ASN A 150 2.45 -0.41 13.04
C ASN A 150 2.05 0.18 14.40
N ARG A 151 2.99 0.11 15.37
CA ARG A 151 2.73 0.47 16.77
C ARG A 151 2.24 1.92 16.91
N GLU A 152 2.85 2.82 16.17
CA GLU A 152 2.58 4.25 16.24
C GLU A 152 1.17 4.57 15.76
N VAL A 153 0.74 3.97 14.67
CA VAL A 153 -0.61 4.15 14.13
C VAL A 153 -1.66 3.49 15.03
N LEU A 154 -1.41 2.26 15.50
CA LEU A 154 -2.33 1.57 16.43
C LEU A 154 -2.55 2.38 17.72
N GLN A 155 -1.47 2.93 18.29
CA GLN A 155 -1.55 3.75 19.49
C GLN A 155 -2.34 5.04 19.22
N LEU A 156 -2.10 5.69 18.09
CA LEU A 156 -2.79 6.91 17.69
C LEU A 156 -4.28 6.67 17.40
N ALA A 157 -4.63 5.59 16.68
CA ALA A 157 -6.01 5.22 16.41
C ALA A 157 -6.78 4.95 17.73
N LYS A 158 -6.14 4.24 18.66
CA LYS A 158 -6.72 4.00 19.99
C LYS A 158 -6.92 5.29 20.80
N GLU A 159 -5.96 6.23 20.73
CA GLU A 159 -6.07 7.55 21.37
C GLU A 159 -7.24 8.36 20.81
N LEU A 160 -7.41 8.34 19.47
CA LEU A 160 -8.42 9.14 18.79
C LEU A 160 -9.83 8.56 18.88
N TYR A 161 -9.97 7.23 18.81
CA TYR A 161 -11.26 6.59 18.56
C TYR A 161 -11.65 5.52 19.59
N GLY A 162 -10.69 5.01 20.37
CA GLY A 162 -10.97 3.98 21.37
C GLY A 162 -11.67 2.76 20.77
N ASP A 163 -12.77 2.36 21.40
CA ASP A 163 -13.58 1.20 20.98
C ASP A 163 -14.43 1.50 19.72
N ALA A 164 -14.55 2.75 19.30
CA ALA A 164 -15.26 3.14 18.08
C ALA A 164 -14.43 2.97 16.80
N GLU A 165 -13.16 2.55 16.91
CA GLU A 165 -12.32 2.19 15.75
C GLU A 165 -12.91 1.03 14.96
N GLY A 166 -13.30 -0.05 15.63
CA GLY A 166 -13.89 -1.23 15.00
C GLY A 166 -12.93 -1.99 14.09
N SER A 167 -13.49 -2.69 13.08
CA SER A 167 -12.71 -3.55 12.18
C SER A 167 -12.99 -3.32 10.69
N HIS A 168 -14.04 -2.59 10.33
CA HIS A 168 -14.35 -2.20 8.95
C HIS A 168 -15.12 -0.89 8.91
N ALA A 169 -14.88 -0.09 7.88
CA ALA A 169 -15.31 1.30 7.76
C ALA A 169 -14.87 2.10 9.00
N THR A 170 -13.58 1.96 9.34
CA THR A 170 -13.01 2.54 10.55
C THR A 170 -12.88 4.05 10.44
N PRO A 171 -12.99 4.82 11.54
CA PRO A 171 -12.74 6.25 11.47
C PRO A 171 -11.30 6.58 11.09
N SER A 172 -10.31 5.70 11.36
CA SER A 172 -8.93 5.95 10.96
C SER A 172 -8.72 5.93 9.44
N GLU A 173 -9.27 4.94 8.74
CA GLU A 173 -9.14 4.87 7.28
C GLU A 173 -9.97 5.95 6.57
N VAL A 174 -11.19 6.22 7.07
CA VAL A 174 -12.02 7.31 6.54
C VAL A 174 -11.35 8.67 6.76
N ALA A 175 -10.68 8.90 7.90
CA ALA A 175 -9.94 10.12 8.16
C ALA A 175 -8.77 10.31 7.17
N VAL A 176 -8.02 9.25 6.87
CA VAL A 176 -6.94 9.32 5.85
C VAL A 176 -7.50 9.67 4.47
N THR A 177 -8.66 9.10 4.08
CA THR A 177 -9.29 9.49 2.82
C THR A 177 -9.80 10.91 2.81
N GLN A 178 -10.35 11.43 3.92
CA GLN A 178 -10.77 12.84 4.07
C GLN A 178 -9.58 13.80 3.98
N PHE A 179 -8.44 13.44 4.56
CA PHE A 179 -7.20 14.21 4.41
C PHE A 179 -6.74 14.25 2.95
N ALA A 180 -6.77 13.10 2.26
CA ALA A 180 -6.31 12.99 0.88
C ALA A 180 -7.26 13.66 -0.14
N TYR A 181 -8.57 13.61 0.13
CA TYR A 181 -9.64 14.09 -0.75
C TYR A 181 -10.68 14.92 0.02
N PRO A 182 -10.34 16.12 0.51
CA PRO A 182 -11.24 16.92 1.33
C PRO A 182 -12.54 17.32 0.63
N ASP A 183 -12.50 17.47 -0.70
CA ASP A 183 -13.70 17.78 -1.50
C ASP A 183 -14.66 16.59 -1.66
N ALA A 184 -14.24 15.38 -1.28
CA ALA A 184 -15.05 14.16 -1.39
C ALA A 184 -15.67 13.72 -0.04
N ILE A 185 -15.56 14.51 1.02
CA ILE A 185 -16.12 14.18 2.34
C ILE A 185 -17.63 14.01 2.25
N LYS A 186 -18.14 12.93 2.86
CA LYS A 186 -19.57 12.60 2.94
C LYS A 186 -20.03 12.64 4.38
N SER A 187 -21.35 12.82 4.58
CA SER A 187 -21.99 12.74 5.89
C SER A 187 -23.28 11.95 5.77
N ALA A 188 -23.57 11.18 6.81
CA ALA A 188 -24.86 10.49 6.99
C ALA A 188 -25.11 10.29 8.50
N PRO A 189 -26.35 10.19 8.94
CA PRO A 189 -26.64 9.79 10.31
C PRO A 189 -26.30 8.30 10.50
N PHE A 190 -25.89 7.95 11.73
CA PHE A 190 -25.64 6.57 12.14
C PHE A 190 -26.54 6.18 13.30
N ASP A 191 -27.24 5.05 13.16
CA ASP A 191 -28.03 4.45 14.22
C ASP A 191 -27.81 2.92 14.21
N PRO A 192 -27.15 2.36 15.21
CA PRO A 192 -26.49 3.03 16.35
C PRO A 192 -25.22 3.81 15.92
N PRO A 193 -24.73 4.79 16.71
CA PRO A 193 -23.50 5.53 16.38
C PRO A 193 -22.29 4.62 16.14
N VAL A 194 -22.05 3.64 17.02
CA VAL A 194 -21.06 2.58 16.83
C VAL A 194 -21.79 1.34 16.33
N ALA A 195 -21.40 0.83 15.18
CA ALA A 195 -21.98 -0.36 14.59
C ALA A 195 -21.72 -1.62 15.43
N PRO A 196 -22.58 -2.66 15.35
CA PRO A 196 -22.32 -3.93 16.00
C PRO A 196 -21.06 -4.61 15.42
N SER A 197 -20.37 -5.38 16.27
CA SER A 197 -19.31 -6.29 15.85
C SER A 197 -19.87 -7.69 15.63
N GLY A 198 -19.20 -8.51 14.80
CA GLY A 198 -19.60 -9.90 14.55
C GLY A 198 -18.78 -10.54 13.44
N GLU A 199 -19.11 -11.80 13.17
CA GLU A 199 -18.52 -12.60 12.10
C GLU A 199 -19.46 -12.63 10.87
N TYR A 200 -18.89 -12.99 9.73
CA TYR A 200 -19.61 -13.15 8.47
C TYR A 200 -18.93 -14.22 7.61
N THR A 201 -19.65 -14.72 6.63
CA THR A 201 -19.17 -15.72 5.67
C THR A 201 -19.18 -15.17 4.24
N ASP A 202 -20.34 -14.99 3.67
CA ASP A 202 -20.52 -14.50 2.30
C ASP A 202 -21.20 -13.13 2.24
N ALA A 203 -21.44 -12.62 1.04
CA ALA A 203 -22.01 -11.30 0.83
C ALA A 203 -23.46 -11.17 1.36
N ALA A 204 -24.26 -12.24 1.28
CA ALA A 204 -25.62 -12.22 1.77
C ALA A 204 -25.67 -12.23 3.29
N ASP A 205 -24.80 -13.02 3.92
CA ASP A 205 -24.62 -13.07 5.37
C ASP A 205 -24.09 -11.74 5.90
N TYR A 206 -23.08 -11.18 5.26
CA TYR A 206 -22.54 -9.85 5.61
C TYR A 206 -23.64 -8.78 5.55
N ARG A 207 -24.35 -8.68 4.43
CA ARG A 207 -25.41 -7.67 4.25
C ARG A 207 -26.54 -7.78 5.28
N ARG A 208 -26.86 -8.99 5.72
CA ARG A 208 -27.87 -9.26 6.75
C ARG A 208 -27.41 -8.83 8.13
N ASN A 209 -26.14 -9.15 8.48
CA ASN A 209 -25.59 -8.88 9.82
C ASN A 209 -25.12 -7.42 9.98
N PHE A 210 -24.68 -6.79 8.88
CA PHE A 210 -24.17 -5.42 8.83
C PHE A 210 -24.89 -4.63 7.71
N PRO A 211 -26.16 -4.27 7.91
CA PRO A 211 -26.99 -3.70 6.83
C PRO A 211 -26.51 -2.36 6.29
N ASP A 212 -25.73 -1.58 7.07
CA ASP A 212 -25.09 -0.33 6.62
C ASP A 212 -23.60 -0.49 6.25
N GLY A 213 -23.08 -1.71 6.36
CA GLY A 213 -21.73 -2.09 5.93
C GLY A 213 -20.64 -1.90 6.98
N ARG A 214 -20.89 -1.25 8.13
CA ARG A 214 -19.88 -1.01 9.19
C ARG A 214 -19.75 -2.23 10.12
N ILE A 215 -18.56 -2.46 10.67
CA ILE A 215 -18.33 -3.48 11.72
C ILE A 215 -17.61 -2.85 12.90
N GLY A 216 -18.30 -2.72 14.05
CA GLY A 216 -17.76 -2.23 15.30
C GLY A 216 -17.30 -0.77 15.27
N SER A 217 -17.55 -0.03 14.21
CA SER A 217 -16.93 1.26 13.92
C SER A 217 -17.91 2.43 13.95
N ASN A 218 -17.35 3.63 14.13
CA ASN A 218 -18.04 4.89 13.93
C ASN A 218 -17.21 5.83 13.03
N PRO A 219 -17.31 5.73 11.70
CA PRO A 219 -16.58 6.60 10.77
C PRO A 219 -16.98 8.08 10.89
N GLY A 220 -18.09 8.42 11.56
CA GLY A 220 -18.48 9.79 11.83
C GLY A 220 -17.51 10.57 12.72
N LEU A 221 -16.59 9.89 13.39
CA LEU A 221 -15.52 10.50 14.17
C LEU A 221 -14.31 10.92 13.33
N ALA A 222 -14.27 10.55 12.05
CA ALA A 222 -13.17 10.88 11.15
C ALA A 222 -13.11 12.40 10.89
N THR A 223 -11.88 12.93 10.89
CA THR A 223 -11.60 14.31 10.46
C THR A 223 -10.35 14.35 9.59
N PRO A 224 -10.21 15.34 8.68
CA PRO A 224 -9.00 15.51 7.89
C PRO A 224 -7.73 15.69 8.74
N GLU A 225 -7.84 16.37 9.90
CA GLU A 225 -6.73 16.60 10.83
C GLU A 225 -6.25 15.30 11.46
N ALA A 226 -7.17 14.45 11.91
CA ALA A 226 -6.86 13.12 12.41
C ALA A 226 -6.24 12.25 11.29
N GLY A 227 -6.78 12.34 10.07
CA GLY A 227 -6.25 11.67 8.89
C GLY A 227 -4.82 12.06 8.58
N ARG A 228 -4.48 13.34 8.68
CA ARG A 228 -3.11 13.81 8.53
C ARG A 228 -2.17 13.21 9.57
N ARG A 229 -2.56 13.21 10.86
CA ARG A 229 -1.75 12.62 11.94
C ARG A 229 -1.49 11.12 11.70
N LEU A 230 -2.51 10.38 11.28
CA LEU A 230 -2.41 8.95 10.95
C LEU A 230 -1.51 8.71 9.75
N TYR A 231 -1.68 9.50 8.68
CA TYR A 231 -0.83 9.47 7.50
C TYR A 231 0.64 9.73 7.85
N ASP A 232 0.94 10.81 8.59
CA ASP A 232 2.30 11.16 8.97
C ASP A 232 2.95 10.04 9.80
N ALA A 233 2.23 9.45 10.76
CA ALA A 233 2.70 8.33 11.57
C ALA A 233 2.97 7.07 10.71
N ALA A 234 2.06 6.73 9.79
CA ALA A 234 2.21 5.58 8.90
C ALA A 234 3.41 5.75 7.96
N VAL A 235 3.54 6.93 7.33
CA VAL A 235 4.66 7.23 6.43
C VAL A 235 6.00 7.15 7.17
N ALA A 236 6.11 7.74 8.35
CA ALA A 236 7.35 7.70 9.14
C ALA A 236 7.76 6.27 9.51
N ALA A 237 6.82 5.48 10.04
CA ALA A 237 7.08 4.10 10.46
C ALA A 237 7.44 3.18 9.28
N LEU A 238 6.67 3.26 8.19
CA LEU A 238 6.89 2.42 7.01
C LEU A 238 8.15 2.82 6.23
N THR A 239 8.51 4.10 6.18
CA THR A 239 9.78 4.55 5.61
C THR A 239 10.97 3.93 6.33
N LYS A 240 10.96 3.96 7.66
CA LYS A 240 12.01 3.34 8.48
C LYS A 240 12.11 1.83 8.24
N ASP A 241 10.95 1.12 8.20
CA ASP A 241 10.92 -0.32 7.93
C ASP A 241 11.42 -0.64 6.52
N TYR A 242 11.00 0.13 5.50
CA TYR A 242 11.43 -0.04 4.11
C TYR A 242 12.93 0.11 3.96
N LEU A 243 13.49 1.22 4.43
CA LEU A 243 14.94 1.51 4.33
C LEU A 243 15.78 0.46 5.04
N SER A 244 15.37 0.06 6.27
CA SER A 244 16.04 -1.01 7.01
C SER A 244 16.02 -2.35 6.26
N TRP A 245 14.90 -2.65 5.58
CA TRP A 245 14.72 -3.91 4.87
C TRP A 245 15.44 -3.95 3.53
N VAL A 246 15.52 -2.84 2.80
CA VAL A 246 16.18 -2.78 1.49
C VAL A 246 17.70 -2.69 1.67
N PHE A 247 18.17 -1.83 2.56
CA PHE A 247 19.60 -1.49 2.68
C PHE A 247 20.28 -2.12 3.91
N GLY A 248 19.51 -2.75 4.80
CA GLY A 248 20.00 -3.35 6.05
C GLY A 248 20.10 -2.32 7.19
N SER A 249 20.14 -2.83 8.42
CA SER A 249 20.13 -1.99 9.64
C SER A 249 21.36 -1.08 9.79
N ARG A 250 22.46 -1.33 9.07
CA ARG A 250 23.66 -0.51 9.10
C ARG A 250 23.54 0.80 8.31
N ALA A 251 22.59 0.91 7.40
CA ALA A 251 22.37 2.13 6.60
C ALA A 251 21.60 3.23 7.36
N LEU A 252 20.99 2.92 8.50
CA LEU A 252 20.19 3.86 9.29
C LEU A 252 20.97 4.92 10.09
N PRO A 253 22.22 4.70 10.59
CA PRO A 253 22.93 5.70 11.38
C PRO A 253 23.36 6.94 10.59
N GLU A 254 23.68 6.80 9.31
CA GLU A 254 24.12 7.94 8.47
C GLU A 254 22.96 8.85 8.08
N MET A 255 21.72 8.34 8.09
CA MET A 255 20.51 9.10 7.78
C MET A 255 19.90 9.82 8.99
N ASN A 256 20.18 9.35 10.23
CA ASN A 256 19.61 9.93 11.45
C ASN A 256 20.28 11.25 11.90
N ASN A 257 21.43 11.62 11.36
CA ASN A 257 22.13 12.85 11.73
C ASN A 257 21.68 14.11 10.98
N GLY A 258 20.57 14.06 10.24
CA GLY A 258 20.06 15.19 9.45
C GLY A 258 18.57 15.24 9.14
N ILE A 259 17.78 14.29 9.62
CA ILE A 259 16.35 14.24 9.29
C ILE A 259 15.51 14.71 10.48
N ALA A 260 15.42 16.03 10.66
CA ALA A 260 14.14 16.61 11.06
C ALA A 260 13.21 16.37 9.85
N VAL A 261 12.10 15.63 10.04
CA VAL A 261 11.07 15.38 9.02
C VAL A 261 10.45 16.74 8.66
N ASN A 262 11.12 17.45 7.79
CA ASN A 262 10.59 18.66 7.17
C ASN A 262 10.16 18.24 5.76
N CYS A 263 8.87 17.94 5.59
CA CYS A 263 8.27 17.52 4.32
C CYS A 263 8.44 18.52 3.16
N SER A 264 9.18 19.60 3.36
CA SER A 264 9.42 20.64 2.34
C SER A 264 10.86 20.66 1.77
N SER A 265 11.77 19.80 2.21
CA SER A 265 13.18 19.91 1.79
C SER A 265 13.91 18.56 1.68
N PHE A 266 13.43 17.66 0.84
CA PHE A 266 14.33 16.64 0.28
C PHE A 266 14.94 17.18 -1.03
N PRO A 267 16.26 17.02 -1.25
CA PRO A 267 16.89 17.60 -2.42
C PRO A 267 16.31 16.97 -3.69
N ARG A 268 15.65 17.79 -4.49
CA ARG A 268 15.31 17.53 -5.90
C ARG A 268 16.56 17.33 -6.78
N LYS A 269 17.65 16.82 -6.23
CA LYS A 269 18.98 16.76 -6.87
C LYS A 269 19.50 15.33 -6.98
N LEU A 270 18.70 14.39 -7.54
CA LEU A 270 19.29 13.11 -7.97
C LEU A 270 18.97 12.74 -9.43
N VAL A 271 18.19 13.55 -10.13
CA VAL A 271 18.02 13.41 -11.60
C VAL A 271 17.95 14.81 -12.19
N LYS A 272 19.02 15.56 -12.17
CA LYS A 272 19.26 16.66 -13.12
C LYS A 272 20.51 16.33 -13.91
N ASN A 273 20.32 16.20 -15.23
CA ASN A 273 21.36 16.04 -16.26
C ASN A 273 22.03 14.64 -16.33
N THR A 274 21.28 13.60 -16.68
CA THR A 274 21.81 12.61 -17.62
C THR A 274 21.35 13.04 -19.02
N ASP A 275 22.29 13.43 -19.85
CA ASP A 275 22.00 13.77 -21.24
C ASP A 275 21.47 12.52 -21.92
N VAL A 276 20.18 12.56 -22.30
CA VAL A 276 19.47 11.44 -22.94
C VAL A 276 20.18 10.98 -24.21
N ARG A 277 21.03 11.82 -24.81
CA ARG A 277 21.82 11.53 -26.01
C ARG A 277 22.91 10.49 -25.79
N GLU A 278 23.55 10.46 -24.63
CA GLU A 278 24.64 9.48 -24.36
C GLU A 278 24.12 8.05 -24.14
N VAL A 279 22.92 7.88 -23.59
CA VAL A 279 22.35 6.56 -23.31
C VAL A 279 21.80 5.90 -24.59
N VAL A 280 21.23 6.69 -25.50
CA VAL A 280 20.71 6.17 -26.78
C VAL A 280 21.86 5.70 -27.68
N THR A 281 23.02 6.36 -27.67
CA THR A 281 24.17 6.00 -28.49
C THR A 281 24.82 4.67 -28.05
N ALA A 282 24.75 4.35 -26.75
CA ALA A 282 25.29 3.09 -26.23
C ALA A 282 24.39 1.88 -26.54
N ALA A 283 23.08 2.07 -26.64
CA ALA A 283 22.13 1.00 -26.95
C ALA A 283 22.08 0.62 -28.44
N THR A 284 22.49 1.53 -29.33
CA THR A 284 22.49 1.27 -30.79
C THR A 284 23.82 0.73 -31.33
N ALA A 285 24.88 0.66 -30.52
CA ALA A 285 26.18 0.11 -30.88
C ALA A 285 26.36 -1.37 -30.55
N GLY A 286 25.33 -2.05 -30.07
CA GLY A 286 25.33 -3.46 -29.64
C GLY A 286 24.33 -4.37 -30.39
N VAL A 287 23.91 -4.04 -31.63
CA VAL A 287 23.13 -4.93 -32.51
C VAL A 287 23.95 -5.25 -33.74
#